data_ac9676013575196029b279aaaa58ce9d
#
_entry.id   ac9676013575196029b279aaaa58ce9d
#
_cell.length_a   1.000
_cell.length_b   1.000
_cell.length_c   1.000
_cell.angle_alpha   90.00
_cell.angle_beta   90.00
_cell.angle_gamma   90.00
#
_symmetry.space_group_name_H-M   'P 1'
#
loop_
_entity.id
_entity.type
_entity.pdbx_description
1 polymer ?
#
loop_
_entity_poly.entity_id
_entity_poly.type
_entity_poly.pdbx_seq_one_letter_code
_entity_poly.pdbx_strand_id
1 'polypeptide(L)'
;IERKELRKIQVKTANGRHPRHTIPLNDAAIAILHKWRERARREKFVFDLVQDSFNIDDTENLYYVRNSCDRKVNQSLHIVGDRIGLDFNLSFHLARHTFAILSLNDGMSLSMVSRFLGHSSTDITEQVYADYLPTTLAEELERLNYYFVPNFEE
;
A
#
# COMPACT_ATOMS: atom_id res chain seq x y z
N ILE A 1 -11.86 -1.86 13.47
CA ILE A 1 -11.98 -0.58 12.75
C ILE A 1 -12.04 0.62 13.73
N GLU A 2 -12.46 0.41 14.97
CA GLU A 2 -12.59 1.47 15.99
C GLU A 2 -11.34 2.34 16.18
N ARG A 3 -10.12 1.77 16.03
CA ARG A 3 -8.85 2.49 16.17
C ARG A 3 -8.35 3.16 14.89
N LYS A 4 -9.09 3.07 13.77
CA LYS A 4 -8.66 3.57 12.45
C LYS A 4 -7.26 3.10 12.03
N GLU A 5 -6.88 1.88 12.39
CA GLU A 5 -5.54 1.33 12.18
C GLU A 5 -5.61 -0.08 11.59
N LEU A 6 -4.74 -0.37 10.62
CA LEU A 6 -4.43 -1.71 10.16
C LEU A 6 -3.15 -2.19 10.87
N ARG A 7 -3.23 -3.31 11.57
CA ARG A 7 -2.06 -3.95 12.20
C ARG A 7 -1.64 -5.18 11.41
N LYS A 8 -0.42 -5.16 10.93
CA LYS A 8 0.16 -6.26 10.17
C LYS A 8 1.36 -6.82 10.90
N ILE A 9 1.46 -8.15 10.96
CA ILE A 9 2.67 -8.84 11.39
C ILE A 9 3.46 -9.18 10.11
N GLN A 10 4.68 -8.68 10.00
CA GLN A 10 5.55 -9.04 8.88
C GLN A 10 6.16 -10.42 9.12
N VAL A 11 5.85 -11.37 8.24
CA VAL A 11 6.33 -12.76 8.32
C VAL A 11 7.77 -12.92 7.80
N LYS A 12 8.30 -11.93 7.08
CA LYS A 12 9.61 -11.98 6.40
C LYS A 12 10.65 -11.08 7.06
N THR A 13 11.01 -11.32 8.29
CA THR A 13 12.28 -10.80 8.80
C THR A 13 13.10 -11.95 9.33
N ALA A 14 14.25 -12.19 8.69
CA ALA A 14 15.15 -13.33 8.92
C ALA A 14 15.72 -13.44 10.35
N ASN A 15 15.36 -12.54 11.28
CA ASN A 15 15.93 -12.44 12.61
C ASN A 15 14.92 -12.59 13.75
N GLY A 16 13.83 -13.32 13.57
CA GLY A 16 12.92 -13.70 14.67
C GLY A 16 12.17 -12.56 15.37
N ARG A 17 12.40 -11.31 15.03
CA ARG A 17 11.60 -10.17 15.46
C ARG A 17 10.58 -9.88 14.38
N HIS A 18 9.31 -10.18 14.66
CA HIS A 18 8.18 -9.78 13.81
C HIS A 18 7.75 -8.35 14.19
N PRO A 19 8.29 -7.30 13.58
CA PRO A 19 7.87 -5.95 13.91
C PRO A 19 6.39 -5.81 13.54
N ARG A 20 5.59 -5.44 14.53
CA ARG A 20 4.20 -5.07 14.29
C ARG A 20 4.21 -3.79 13.47
N HIS A 21 3.69 -3.88 12.25
CA HIS A 21 3.52 -2.72 11.39
C HIS A 21 2.10 -2.19 11.55
N THR A 22 1.97 -0.96 12.01
CA THR A 22 0.68 -0.28 12.16
C THR A 22 0.57 0.81 11.10
N ILE A 23 -0.48 0.72 10.29
CA ILE A 23 -0.77 1.67 9.23
C ILE A 23 -2.06 2.41 9.61
N PRO A 24 -2.05 3.74 9.74
CA PRO A 24 -3.28 4.51 9.91
C PRO A 24 -4.16 4.39 8.65
N LEU A 25 -5.46 4.32 8.87
CA LEU A 25 -6.45 4.24 7.78
C LEU A 25 -7.10 5.61 7.61
N ASN A 26 -7.18 6.08 6.37
CA ASN A 26 -7.98 7.25 6.03
C ASN A 26 -9.48 6.91 5.97
N ASP A 27 -10.32 7.93 5.94
CA ASP A 27 -11.77 7.74 5.97
C ASP A 27 -12.30 6.96 4.77
N ALA A 28 -11.67 7.09 3.58
CA ALA A 28 -12.04 6.31 2.39
C ALA A 28 -11.79 4.81 2.60
N ALA A 29 -10.63 4.44 3.14
CA ALA A 29 -10.31 3.05 3.46
C ALA A 29 -11.26 2.48 4.51
N ILE A 30 -11.60 3.28 5.53
CA ILE A 30 -12.55 2.90 6.58
C ILE A 30 -13.94 2.66 5.97
N ALA A 31 -14.43 3.55 5.11
CA ALA A 31 -15.72 3.41 4.44
C ALA A 31 -15.78 2.13 3.59
N ILE A 32 -14.71 1.82 2.85
CA ILE A 32 -14.61 0.59 2.08
C ILE A 32 -14.66 -0.64 2.99
N LEU A 33 -13.91 -0.64 4.09
CA LEU A 33 -13.89 -1.77 5.02
C LEU A 33 -15.25 -1.99 5.69
N HIS A 34 -15.96 -0.93 6.08
CA HIS A 34 -17.32 -1.03 6.61
C HIS A 34 -18.29 -1.62 5.57
N LYS A 35 -18.28 -1.06 4.36
CA LYS A 35 -19.13 -1.55 3.26
C LYS A 35 -18.91 -3.04 2.99
N TRP A 36 -17.66 -3.50 2.99
CA TRP A 36 -17.37 -4.92 2.79
C TRP A 36 -17.67 -5.77 4.01
N ARG A 37 -17.49 -5.27 5.22
CA ARG A 37 -17.84 -5.98 6.45
C ARG A 37 -19.35 -6.24 6.53
N GLU A 38 -20.19 -5.28 6.17
CA GLU A 38 -21.66 -5.43 6.11
C GLU A 38 -22.09 -6.47 5.07
N ARG A 39 -21.35 -6.59 3.96
CA ARG A 39 -21.62 -7.54 2.89
C ARG A 39 -20.98 -8.92 3.10
N ALA A 40 -20.01 -9.00 4.01
CA ALA A 40 -19.26 -10.22 4.24
C ALA A 40 -20.19 -11.33 4.76
N ARG A 41 -20.13 -12.47 4.09
CA ARG A 41 -20.78 -13.71 4.53
C ARG A 41 -19.95 -14.46 5.59
N ARG A 42 -18.84 -13.85 6.02
CA ARG A 42 -17.85 -14.41 6.95
C ARG A 42 -17.84 -13.61 8.24
N GLU A 43 -17.72 -14.32 9.34
CA GLU A 43 -17.61 -13.69 10.66
C GLU A 43 -16.17 -13.23 10.95
N LYS A 44 -15.19 -14.05 10.54
CA LYS A 44 -13.77 -13.87 10.85
C LYS A 44 -13.06 -12.92 9.87
N PHE A 45 -13.43 -12.95 8.58
CA PHE A 45 -12.75 -12.21 7.52
C PHE A 45 -13.64 -11.11 6.93
N VAL A 46 -13.04 -9.97 6.61
CA VAL A 46 -13.75 -8.84 5.98
C VAL A 46 -14.08 -9.12 4.51
N PHE A 47 -13.16 -9.80 3.81
CA PHE A 47 -13.33 -10.17 2.41
C PHE A 47 -13.65 -11.66 2.31
N ASP A 48 -14.55 -12.01 1.40
CA ASP A 48 -15.04 -13.40 1.20
C ASP A 48 -14.05 -14.26 0.39
N LEU A 49 -12.76 -14.09 0.68
CA LEU A 49 -11.67 -14.81 0.00
C LEU A 49 -11.23 -16.08 0.73
N VAL A 50 -11.44 -16.11 2.06
CA VAL A 50 -10.99 -17.19 2.94
C VAL A 50 -12.16 -17.66 3.79
N GLN A 51 -12.27 -18.96 4.02
CA GLN A 51 -13.31 -19.53 4.88
C GLN A 51 -13.00 -19.31 6.36
N ASP A 52 -14.04 -19.14 7.19
CA ASP A 52 -13.90 -18.91 8.63
C ASP A 52 -13.26 -20.08 9.38
N SER A 53 -13.35 -21.30 8.82
CA SER A 53 -12.69 -22.51 9.34
C SER A 53 -11.15 -22.49 9.17
N PHE A 54 -10.62 -21.56 8.36
CA PHE A 54 -9.18 -21.48 8.14
C PHE A 54 -8.45 -21.03 9.40
N ASN A 55 -7.41 -21.81 9.78
CA ASN A 55 -6.51 -21.46 10.88
C ASN A 55 -5.36 -20.58 10.36
N ILE A 56 -5.32 -19.30 10.78
CA ILE A 56 -4.28 -18.34 10.38
C ILE A 56 -2.90 -18.65 10.98
N ASP A 57 -2.86 -19.49 12.04
CA ASP A 57 -1.60 -19.88 12.67
C ASP A 57 -0.96 -21.09 11.96
N ASP A 58 -1.67 -21.70 11.02
CA ASP A 58 -1.15 -22.75 10.13
C ASP A 58 -0.29 -22.08 9.04
N THR A 59 1.00 -21.91 9.35
CA THR A 59 1.95 -21.19 8.49
C THR A 59 2.19 -21.88 7.16
N GLU A 60 2.09 -23.20 7.08
CA GLU A 60 2.27 -23.96 5.85
C GLU A 60 1.11 -23.72 4.88
N ASN A 61 -0.12 -23.90 5.35
CA ASN A 61 -1.31 -23.63 4.52
C ASN A 61 -1.54 -22.14 4.27
N LEU A 62 -1.11 -21.27 5.18
CA LEU A 62 -1.21 -19.81 4.99
C LEU A 62 -0.53 -19.34 3.70
N TYR A 63 0.62 -19.90 3.35
CA TYR A 63 1.31 -19.58 2.11
C TYR A 63 0.45 -19.91 0.87
N TYR A 64 -0.13 -21.12 0.83
CA TYR A 64 -0.97 -21.55 -0.29
C TYR A 64 -2.28 -20.77 -0.38
N VAL A 65 -2.93 -20.52 0.75
CA VAL A 65 -4.18 -19.73 0.80
C VAL A 65 -3.93 -18.31 0.33
N ARG A 66 -2.86 -17.66 0.79
CA ARG A 66 -2.49 -16.32 0.34
C ARG A 66 -2.27 -16.26 -1.17
N ASN A 67 -1.48 -17.17 -1.73
CA ASN A 67 -1.23 -17.21 -3.17
C ASN A 67 -2.52 -17.48 -3.97
N SER A 68 -3.43 -18.29 -3.44
CA SER A 68 -4.74 -18.53 -4.06
C SER A 68 -5.60 -17.26 -4.04
N CYS A 69 -5.61 -16.51 -2.94
CA CYS A 69 -6.32 -15.24 -2.84
C CYS A 69 -5.76 -14.20 -3.80
N ASP A 70 -4.43 -14.04 -3.84
CA ASP A 70 -3.75 -13.12 -4.76
C ASP A 70 -4.08 -13.44 -6.22
N ARG A 71 -4.09 -14.72 -6.58
CA ARG A 71 -4.47 -15.16 -7.94
C ARG A 71 -5.92 -14.80 -8.27
N LYS A 72 -6.86 -15.05 -7.37
CA LYS A 72 -8.28 -14.73 -7.57
C LYS A 72 -8.50 -13.23 -7.75
N VAL A 73 -7.86 -12.42 -6.92
CA VAL A 73 -7.96 -10.95 -7.01
C VAL A 73 -7.39 -10.47 -8.33
N ASN A 74 -6.18 -10.90 -8.70
CA ASN A 74 -5.55 -10.50 -9.95
C ASN A 74 -6.35 -10.94 -11.19
N GLN A 75 -6.91 -12.16 -11.18
CA GLN A 75 -7.79 -12.60 -12.26
C GLN A 75 -9.01 -11.69 -12.42
N SER A 76 -9.63 -11.27 -11.32
CA SER A 76 -10.74 -10.32 -11.37
C SER A 76 -10.31 -8.95 -11.87
N LEU A 77 -9.12 -8.48 -11.49
CA LEU A 77 -8.55 -7.23 -11.97
C LEU A 77 -8.25 -7.25 -13.46
N HIS A 78 -7.74 -8.37 -14.00
CA HIS A 78 -7.56 -8.55 -15.45
C HIS A 78 -8.89 -8.40 -16.21
N ILE A 79 -9.95 -9.06 -15.75
CA ILE A 79 -11.28 -8.94 -16.35
C ILE A 79 -11.78 -7.48 -16.34
N VAL A 80 -11.51 -6.75 -15.25
CA VAL A 80 -11.85 -5.32 -15.17
C VAL A 80 -11.04 -4.52 -16.18
N GLY A 81 -9.72 -4.74 -16.23
CA GLY A 81 -8.82 -4.07 -17.18
C GLY A 81 -9.26 -4.25 -18.63
N ASP A 82 -9.54 -5.50 -19.02
CA ASP A 82 -10.02 -5.83 -20.35
C ASP A 82 -11.34 -5.12 -20.70
N ARG A 83 -12.28 -5.08 -19.74
CA ARG A 83 -13.59 -4.43 -19.94
C ARG A 83 -13.52 -2.92 -20.12
N ILE A 84 -12.55 -2.26 -19.51
CA ILE A 84 -12.35 -0.81 -19.63
C ILE A 84 -11.31 -0.45 -20.71
N GLY A 85 -10.81 -1.45 -21.46
CA GLY A 85 -9.93 -1.26 -22.61
C GLY A 85 -8.51 -0.84 -22.25
N LEU A 86 -7.96 -1.29 -21.10
CA LEU A 86 -6.56 -1.05 -20.78
C LEU A 86 -5.66 -1.92 -21.67
N ASP A 87 -4.55 -1.36 -22.12
CA ASP A 87 -3.49 -2.02 -22.87
C ASP A 87 -2.44 -2.71 -22.00
N PHE A 88 -2.63 -2.68 -20.68
CA PHE A 88 -1.78 -3.31 -19.68
C PHE A 88 -2.60 -4.11 -18.66
N ASN A 89 -1.95 -5.07 -18.01
CA ASN A 89 -2.57 -5.92 -17.02
C ASN A 89 -2.74 -5.24 -15.67
N LEU A 90 -3.97 -4.97 -15.25
CA LEU A 90 -4.28 -4.55 -13.90
C LEU A 90 -3.90 -5.65 -12.90
N SER A 91 -3.14 -5.28 -11.87
CA SER A 91 -2.76 -6.19 -10.78
C SER A 91 -2.89 -5.51 -9.42
N PHE A 92 -3.02 -6.32 -8.38
CA PHE A 92 -3.03 -5.81 -7.01
C PHE A 92 -1.72 -5.09 -6.64
N HIS A 93 -0.62 -5.54 -7.22
CA HIS A 93 0.69 -4.91 -7.01
C HIS A 93 0.79 -3.53 -7.67
N LEU A 94 0.10 -3.33 -8.79
CA LEU A 94 0.05 -2.04 -9.47
C LEU A 94 -0.59 -0.95 -8.58
N ALA A 95 -1.65 -1.30 -7.84
CA ALA A 95 -2.27 -0.37 -6.88
C ALA A 95 -1.26 0.13 -5.82
N ARG A 96 -0.36 -0.76 -5.38
CA ARG A 96 0.72 -0.42 -4.46
C ARG A 96 1.74 0.55 -5.09
N HIS A 97 2.14 0.31 -6.35
CA HIS A 97 3.01 1.22 -7.09
C HIS A 97 2.36 2.58 -7.31
N THR A 98 1.09 2.59 -7.73
CA THR A 98 0.32 3.82 -7.91
C THR A 98 0.25 4.64 -6.63
N PHE A 99 -0.04 4.00 -5.49
CA PHE A 99 -0.02 4.69 -4.19
C PHE A 99 1.33 5.33 -3.90
N ALA A 100 2.43 4.60 -4.13
CA ALA A 100 3.77 5.11 -3.86
C ALA A 100 4.11 6.32 -4.74
N ILE A 101 3.88 6.22 -6.05
CA ILE A 101 4.16 7.29 -7.01
C ILE A 101 3.32 8.54 -6.70
N LEU A 102 2.02 8.38 -6.50
CA LEU A 102 1.13 9.51 -6.17
C LEU A 102 1.54 10.18 -4.85
N SER A 103 1.90 9.38 -3.84
CA SER A 103 2.34 9.91 -2.55
C SER A 103 3.66 10.68 -2.64
N LEU A 104 4.62 10.19 -3.43
CA LEU A 104 5.89 10.89 -3.67
C LEU A 104 5.66 12.20 -4.44
N ASN A 105 4.84 12.17 -5.48
CA ASN A 105 4.51 13.37 -6.27
C ASN A 105 3.74 14.42 -5.46
N ASP A 106 2.96 13.98 -4.45
CA ASP A 106 2.26 14.87 -3.51
C ASP A 106 3.19 15.38 -2.39
N GLY A 107 4.49 15.06 -2.44
CA GLY A 107 5.51 15.55 -1.50
C GLY A 107 5.68 14.71 -0.24
N MET A 108 5.11 13.51 -0.17
CA MET A 108 5.38 12.60 0.94
C MET A 108 6.83 12.12 0.88
N SER A 109 7.55 12.16 2.02
CA SER A 109 8.92 11.70 2.06
C SER A 109 9.05 10.21 1.73
N LEU A 110 10.18 9.84 1.10
CA LEU A 110 10.49 8.45 0.76
C LEU A 110 10.40 7.51 1.98
N SER A 111 10.85 7.98 3.15
CA SER A 111 10.80 7.20 4.39
C SER A 111 9.36 6.94 4.86
N MET A 112 8.47 7.91 4.70
CA MET A 112 7.05 7.74 5.01
C MET A 112 6.39 6.76 4.05
N VAL A 113 6.62 6.89 2.74
CA VAL A 113 6.12 5.94 1.73
C VAL A 113 6.62 4.53 2.03
N SER A 114 7.92 4.37 2.31
CA SER A 114 8.52 3.08 2.70
C SER A 114 7.80 2.45 3.91
N ARG A 115 7.49 3.25 4.92
CA ARG A 115 6.73 2.80 6.11
C ARG A 115 5.31 2.37 5.75
N PHE A 116 4.57 3.14 4.94
CA PHE A 116 3.23 2.75 4.49
C PHE A 116 3.26 1.44 3.69
N LEU A 117 4.25 1.28 2.84
CA LEU A 117 4.45 0.05 2.08
C LEU A 117 4.91 -1.13 2.95
N GLY A 118 5.42 -0.87 4.15
CA GLY A 118 5.96 -1.89 5.06
C GLY A 118 7.26 -2.50 4.55
N HIS A 119 8.10 -1.71 3.87
CA HIS A 119 9.44 -2.14 3.53
C HIS A 119 10.32 -2.14 4.78
N SER A 120 11.26 -3.08 4.84
CA SER A 120 12.22 -3.19 5.96
C SER A 120 13.31 -2.12 5.88
N SER A 121 13.55 -1.57 4.70
CA SER A 121 14.53 -0.51 4.42
C SER A 121 13.94 0.48 3.40
N THR A 122 14.40 1.72 3.46
CA THR A 122 14.11 2.75 2.45
C THR A 122 14.74 2.44 1.10
N ASP A 123 15.86 1.70 1.08
CA ASP A 123 16.61 1.35 -0.13
C ASP A 123 15.73 0.65 -1.17
N ILE A 124 14.83 -0.23 -0.70
CA ILE A 124 13.87 -0.92 -1.59
C ILE A 124 12.94 0.09 -2.27
N THR A 125 12.48 1.10 -1.52
CA THR A 125 11.60 2.14 -2.04
C THR A 125 12.38 3.05 -2.99
N GLU A 126 13.59 3.41 -2.64
CA GLU A 126 14.48 4.22 -3.46
C GLU A 126 14.80 3.56 -4.80
N GLN A 127 15.23 2.29 -4.79
CA GLN A 127 15.52 1.54 -6.02
C GLN A 127 14.30 1.42 -6.96
N VAL A 128 13.11 1.21 -6.40
CA VAL A 128 11.90 1.01 -7.21
C VAL A 128 11.31 2.32 -7.73
N TYR A 129 11.48 3.42 -6.98
CA TYR A 129 10.81 4.69 -7.27
C TYR A 129 11.79 5.86 -7.52
N ALA A 130 13.09 5.59 -7.66
CA ALA A 130 14.11 6.61 -7.92
C ALA A 130 13.76 7.51 -9.11
N ASP A 131 13.24 6.92 -10.18
CA ASP A 131 12.86 7.64 -11.40
C ASP A 131 11.64 8.56 -11.23
N TYR A 132 10.90 8.41 -10.14
CA TYR A 132 9.71 9.22 -9.81
C TYR A 132 9.98 10.24 -8.70
N LEU A 133 11.20 10.26 -8.16
CA LEU A 133 11.59 11.32 -7.24
C LEU A 133 11.85 12.60 -8.06
N PRO A 134 11.55 13.78 -7.51
CA PRO A 134 11.90 15.05 -8.13
C PRO A 134 13.38 15.03 -8.52
N THR A 135 13.64 15.03 -9.83
CA THR A 135 14.96 14.62 -10.36
C THR A 135 15.96 15.73 -10.35
N THR A 136 15.56 16.95 -10.01
CA THR A 136 16.50 18.06 -10.08
C THR A 136 16.59 18.78 -8.75
N LEU A 137 17.84 18.95 -8.31
CA LEU A 137 18.20 19.86 -7.22
C LEU A 137 17.61 21.28 -7.45
N ALA A 138 17.38 21.63 -8.71
CA ALA A 138 16.76 22.89 -9.13
C ALA A 138 15.28 22.97 -8.72
N GLU A 139 14.49 21.91 -8.90
CA GLU A 139 13.07 21.90 -8.49
C GLU A 139 12.92 21.98 -6.97
N GLU A 140 13.78 21.27 -6.22
CA GLU A 140 13.81 21.39 -4.77
C GLU A 140 14.26 22.77 -4.31
N LEU A 141 15.22 23.38 -5.01
CA LEU A 141 15.68 24.74 -4.72
C LEU A 141 14.58 25.78 -5.03
N GLU A 142 13.81 25.62 -6.11
CA GLU A 142 12.66 26.45 -6.42
C GLU A 142 11.58 26.40 -5.32
N ARG A 143 11.28 25.20 -4.82
CA ARG A 143 10.36 25.05 -3.68
C ARG A 143 10.87 25.74 -2.42
N LEU A 144 12.18 25.67 -2.17
CA LEU A 144 12.82 26.33 -1.02
C LEU A 144 12.87 27.85 -1.18
N ASN A 145 13.00 28.37 -2.41
CA ASN A 145 13.02 29.80 -2.67
C ASN A 145 11.77 30.53 -2.14
N TYR A 146 10.61 29.87 -2.16
CA TYR A 146 9.39 30.44 -1.57
C TYR A 146 9.56 30.79 -0.08
N TYR A 147 10.40 30.06 0.65
CA TYR A 147 10.62 30.28 2.08
C TYR A 147 11.81 31.22 2.39
N PHE A 148 12.76 31.36 1.45
CA PHE A 148 14.02 32.03 1.68
C PHE A 148 14.19 33.33 0.88
N VAL A 149 13.30 33.62 -0.05
CA VAL A 149 13.31 34.93 -0.73
C VAL A 149 12.70 35.96 0.22
N PRO A 150 13.47 36.91 0.78
CA PRO A 150 12.90 38.02 1.51
C PRO A 150 11.99 38.81 0.57
N ASN A 151 10.80 39.13 1.01
CA ASN A 151 9.99 40.15 0.32
C ASN A 151 10.71 41.46 0.50
N PHE A 152 11.62 41.80 -0.41
CA PHE A 152 12.10 43.16 -0.58
C PHE A 152 10.97 43.89 -1.31
N GLU A 153 9.99 44.40 -0.55
CA GLU A 153 9.15 45.48 -1.03
C GLU A 153 10.03 46.71 -1.12
N GLU A 154 10.19 47.26 -2.38
CA GLU A 154 10.76 48.57 -2.65
C GLU A 154 9.87 49.69 -2.13
#